data_212fafc7413424367c6d7cea21ef4577
#
_entry.id   212fafc7413424367c6d7cea21ef4577
#
_cell.length_a   1.000
_cell.length_b   1.000
_cell.length_c   1.000
_cell.angle_alpha   90.00
_cell.angle_beta   90.00
_cell.angle_gamma   90.00
#
_symmetry.space_group_name_H-M   'P 1'
#
loop_
_entity.id
_entity.type
_entity.pdbx_description
1 polymer ?
#
loop_
_entity_poly.entity_id
_entity_poly.type
_entity_poly.pdbx_seq_one_letter_code
_entity_poly.pdbx_strand_id
1 'polypeptide(L)'
;MYVREPLPSTQRSTCRDGIIVSALSVPLLGQLSASENKEIPLPTKRHSRLVRNTRHIFLTVYRRLFSLAFIGNLIGLGLILALNVDSSSPPLSGFATAASANMMVAILARQDYIVNILFKTCSLVPLSAPLRLRRLLAKVYEYGGVHSGAAFCSVMWFLVLTTFLTNDFVSGQLEDRAIMTFTYILLTLLLSIVITAYPGVRFASHNTFENIHRWAGWMSLLLFWPELVLFANSITQGQQSKSLVIILIRFPAFWLLLISSIHVILPWLRLHKISVQAEYLSNHVIRLHFKEKVQPFVILRISDAPLREWHSFACIPDRDSSGGSILISDAGDWTRKTIQAPKEYYYIKGIPVIGVLCMAQIFRTVVIVTTGSGIGPCLGTIQDIPNTACRVVWSTSSPWQTYGKGICNDVLRVDNQAVIIDTRVTGRPNLVQLAYNLYIESQAEAVFCISNRKLTRKVVYGMESRGVPAFGPIWDS
;
A
#
# COMPACT_ATOMS: atom_id res chain seq x y z
N MET A 1 51.21 24.11 -22.88
CA MET A 1 52.09 22.96 -22.96
C MET A 1 52.05 22.34 -21.57
N TYR A 2 51.10 21.44 -21.31
CA TYR A 2 50.96 20.69 -20.07
C TYR A 2 50.97 19.20 -20.41
N VAL A 3 52.01 18.53 -19.92
CA VAL A 3 52.29 17.13 -20.15
C VAL A 3 51.29 16.30 -19.34
N ARG A 4 50.60 15.36 -19.99
CA ARG A 4 49.75 14.34 -19.34
C ARG A 4 50.66 13.16 -18.95
N GLU A 5 50.72 12.86 -17.65
CA GLU A 5 51.26 11.60 -17.16
C GLU A 5 50.26 10.44 -17.39
N PRO A 6 50.70 9.24 -17.74
CA PRO A 6 49.82 8.09 -17.94
C PRO A 6 49.41 7.47 -16.61
N LEU A 7 48.10 7.18 -16.48
CA LEU A 7 47.52 6.42 -15.38
C LEU A 7 48.02 4.96 -15.37
N PRO A 8 48.28 4.36 -14.20
CA PRO A 8 48.72 2.99 -14.07
C PRO A 8 47.64 1.99 -14.51
N SER A 9 48.11 0.94 -15.19
CA SER A 9 47.34 -0.17 -15.73
C SER A 9 46.53 -0.87 -14.63
N THR A 10 45.20 -0.84 -14.79
CA THR A 10 44.25 -1.63 -14.02
C THR A 10 44.42 -3.12 -14.32
N GLN A 11 44.87 -3.88 -13.35
CA GLN A 11 44.76 -5.35 -13.36
C GLN A 11 43.29 -5.75 -13.51
N ARG A 12 42.96 -6.37 -14.61
CA ARG A 12 41.70 -7.09 -14.81
C ARG A 12 41.68 -8.32 -13.91
N SER A 13 40.97 -8.24 -12.79
CA SER A 13 40.57 -9.44 -12.04
C SER A 13 39.38 -10.08 -12.79
N THR A 14 39.61 -11.25 -13.33
CA THR A 14 38.54 -12.10 -13.90
C THR A 14 37.70 -12.64 -12.75
N CYS A 15 36.53 -12.07 -12.56
CA CYS A 15 35.48 -12.67 -11.73
C CYS A 15 34.84 -13.82 -12.48
N ARG A 16 35.04 -15.04 -12.03
CA ARG A 16 34.44 -16.26 -12.56
C ARG A 16 33.22 -16.60 -11.79
N ASP A 17 32.57 -16.26 -10.97
CA ASP A 17 31.27 -16.62 -10.37
C ASP A 17 30.58 -15.38 -9.79
N GLY A 18 29.43 -15.00 -10.37
CA GLY A 18 28.68 -13.77 -10.09
C GLY A 18 27.98 -13.68 -8.72
N ILE A 19 28.50 -14.36 -7.72
CA ILE A 19 28.06 -14.27 -6.32
C ILE A 19 29.13 -13.49 -5.56
N ILE A 20 28.86 -12.22 -5.23
CA ILE A 20 29.77 -11.41 -4.43
C ILE A 20 29.43 -11.62 -2.96
N VAL A 21 30.20 -12.41 -2.28
CA VAL A 21 30.24 -12.53 -0.82
C VAL A 21 31.25 -11.50 -0.29
N SER A 22 30.87 -10.80 0.76
CA SER A 22 31.54 -9.64 1.37
C SER A 22 33.06 -9.59 1.31
N ALA A 23 33.60 -8.52 0.73
CA ALA A 23 35.03 -8.21 0.74
C ALA A 23 35.41 -7.31 1.93
N LEU A 24 35.39 -7.84 3.13
CA LEU A 24 36.08 -7.24 4.28
C LEU A 24 36.73 -8.35 5.14
N SER A 25 37.82 -8.85 4.67
CA SER A 25 38.89 -9.68 5.25
C SER A 25 39.24 -10.80 4.26
N VAL A 26 40.22 -10.53 3.47
CA VAL A 26 40.97 -11.58 2.76
C VAL A 26 41.76 -12.33 3.83
N PRO A 27 41.35 -13.56 4.24
CA PRO A 27 41.81 -14.78 3.60
C PRO A 27 40.81 -15.96 3.60
N LEU A 28 39.61 -15.83 3.12
CA LEU A 28 38.66 -16.94 3.00
C LEU A 28 37.93 -17.00 1.65
N LEU A 29 38.45 -16.30 0.65
CA LEU A 29 37.90 -16.29 -0.72
C LEU A 29 38.16 -17.57 -1.53
N GLY A 30 38.73 -18.60 -0.92
CA GLY A 30 39.12 -19.82 -1.58
C GLY A 30 38.17 -21.03 -1.42
N GLN A 31 37.12 -20.94 -0.67
CA GLN A 31 36.27 -22.11 -0.33
C GLN A 31 34.78 -22.03 -0.57
N LEU A 32 34.26 -21.01 -1.24
CA LEU A 32 32.92 -21.05 -1.80
C LEU A 32 32.93 -21.33 -3.31
N SER A 33 33.89 -22.12 -3.76
CA SER A 33 33.86 -22.81 -5.03
C SER A 33 32.81 -23.92 -4.93
N ALA A 34 31.84 -23.90 -5.84
CA ALA A 34 31.11 -25.00 -6.46
C ALA A 34 30.88 -26.37 -5.73
N SER A 35 31.33 -26.57 -4.53
CA SER A 35 31.15 -27.79 -3.76
C SER A 35 30.34 -27.50 -2.53
N GLU A 36 29.06 -27.92 -2.54
CA GLU A 36 28.14 -27.99 -1.39
C GLU A 36 27.13 -26.88 -1.16
N ASN A 37 26.69 -26.13 -2.17
CA ASN A 37 25.31 -25.69 -2.16
C ASN A 37 24.42 -26.91 -2.43
N LYS A 38 24.26 -27.80 -1.46
CA LYS A 38 23.19 -28.78 -1.46
C LYS A 38 21.90 -27.97 -1.50
N GLU A 39 21.34 -27.77 -2.70
CA GLU A 39 20.02 -27.14 -2.82
C GLU A 39 19.07 -27.92 -1.93
N ILE A 40 18.62 -27.28 -0.85
CA ILE A 40 17.62 -27.91 0.04
C ILE A 40 16.37 -28.10 -0.82
N PRO A 41 15.93 -29.35 -1.09
CA PRO A 41 14.83 -29.58 -2.00
C PRO A 41 13.58 -28.87 -1.47
N LEU A 42 12.91 -28.15 -2.38
CA LEU A 42 11.63 -27.51 -2.01
C LEU A 42 10.62 -28.58 -1.62
N PRO A 43 9.99 -28.50 -0.43
CA PRO A 43 8.97 -29.44 -0.05
C PRO A 43 7.77 -29.38 -1.02
N THR A 44 7.05 -30.47 -1.13
CA THR A 44 5.82 -30.52 -1.92
C THR A 44 4.82 -29.49 -1.40
N LYS A 45 4.05 -28.92 -2.32
CA LYS A 45 2.98 -27.97 -1.93
C LYS A 45 1.91 -28.68 -1.12
N ARG A 46 1.52 -28.11 0.01
CA ARG A 46 0.46 -28.63 0.87
C ARG A 46 -0.90 -28.49 0.19
N HIS A 47 -1.80 -29.41 0.46
CA HIS A 47 -3.18 -29.46 -0.04
C HIS A 47 -3.32 -29.60 -1.58
N SER A 48 -4.53 -29.88 -2.03
CA SER A 48 -4.88 -29.95 -3.44
C SER A 48 -4.76 -28.57 -4.13
N ARG A 49 -4.65 -28.54 -5.44
CA ARG A 49 -4.57 -27.28 -6.22
C ARG A 49 -5.78 -26.37 -5.98
N LEU A 50 -6.98 -26.96 -5.84
CA LEU A 50 -8.21 -26.21 -5.61
C LEU A 50 -8.14 -25.48 -4.25
N VAL A 51 -7.82 -26.20 -3.17
CA VAL A 51 -7.72 -25.63 -1.82
C VAL A 51 -6.64 -24.53 -1.74
N ARG A 52 -5.49 -24.74 -2.38
CA ARG A 52 -4.43 -23.73 -2.44
C ARG A 52 -4.88 -22.46 -3.15
N ASN A 53 -5.50 -22.61 -4.33
CA ASN A 53 -5.97 -21.45 -5.09
C ASN A 53 -7.07 -20.71 -4.32
N THR A 54 -8.01 -21.43 -3.74
CA THR A 54 -9.05 -20.82 -2.90
C THR A 54 -8.43 -20.04 -1.74
N ARG A 55 -7.49 -20.63 -1.01
CA ARG A 55 -6.91 -20.01 0.19
C ARG A 55 -5.97 -18.84 -0.12
N HIS A 56 -5.10 -18.97 -1.11
CA HIS A 56 -3.99 -18.03 -1.35
C HIS A 56 -4.19 -17.09 -2.54
N ILE A 57 -5.21 -17.36 -3.40
CA ILE A 57 -5.50 -16.52 -4.55
C ILE A 57 -6.90 -15.90 -4.42
N PHE A 58 -7.94 -16.73 -4.18
CA PHE A 58 -9.33 -16.24 -4.16
C PHE A 58 -9.76 -15.68 -2.81
N LEU A 59 -9.30 -16.24 -1.69
CA LEU A 59 -9.63 -15.83 -0.32
C LEU A 59 -8.39 -15.31 0.43
N THR A 60 -7.65 -14.36 -0.18
CA THR A 60 -6.65 -13.58 0.56
C THR A 60 -7.30 -12.80 1.69
N VAL A 61 -6.56 -12.35 2.68
CA VAL A 61 -7.14 -11.58 3.80
C VAL A 61 -7.83 -10.32 3.27
N TYR A 62 -7.24 -9.63 2.29
CA TYR A 62 -7.86 -8.52 1.58
C TYR A 62 -9.27 -8.85 1.07
N ARG A 63 -9.41 -9.97 0.34
CA ARG A 63 -10.72 -10.37 -0.23
C ARG A 63 -11.71 -10.86 0.82
N ARG A 64 -11.23 -11.49 1.91
CA ARG A 64 -12.08 -11.84 3.05
C ARG A 64 -12.66 -10.60 3.71
N LEU A 65 -11.84 -9.58 3.95
CA LEU A 65 -12.29 -8.30 4.51
C LEU A 65 -13.31 -7.61 3.61
N PHE A 66 -13.04 -7.60 2.30
CA PHE A 66 -14.02 -7.13 1.31
C PHE A 66 -15.34 -7.91 1.40
N SER A 67 -15.27 -9.24 1.37
CA SER A 67 -16.46 -10.10 1.41
C SER A 67 -17.24 -9.95 2.72
N LEU A 68 -16.56 -9.80 3.86
CA LEU A 68 -17.22 -9.57 5.15
C LEU A 68 -18.00 -8.25 5.14
N ALA A 69 -17.40 -7.15 4.64
CA ALA A 69 -18.09 -5.88 4.49
C ALA A 69 -19.29 -6.03 3.56
N PHE A 70 -19.13 -6.67 2.41
CA PHE A 70 -20.18 -6.84 1.41
C PHE A 70 -21.33 -7.72 1.93
N ILE A 71 -21.04 -8.89 2.49
CA ILE A 71 -22.07 -9.80 3.02
C ILE A 71 -22.83 -9.14 4.18
N GLY A 72 -22.12 -8.47 5.11
CA GLY A 72 -22.76 -7.75 6.21
C GLY A 72 -23.74 -6.68 5.72
N ASN A 73 -23.36 -5.94 4.68
CA ASN A 73 -24.25 -4.93 4.07
C ASN A 73 -25.41 -5.56 3.30
N LEU A 74 -25.21 -6.69 2.62
CA LEU A 74 -26.33 -7.42 1.98
C LEU A 74 -27.35 -7.94 3.00
N ILE A 75 -26.89 -8.49 4.12
CA ILE A 75 -27.75 -8.92 5.23
C ILE A 75 -28.51 -7.70 5.77
N GLY A 76 -27.82 -6.58 6.02
CA GLY A 76 -28.44 -5.34 6.47
C GLY A 76 -29.51 -4.82 5.51
N LEU A 77 -29.24 -4.86 4.20
CA LEU A 77 -30.22 -4.47 3.18
C LEU A 77 -31.45 -5.39 3.21
N GLY A 78 -31.22 -6.70 3.24
CA GLY A 78 -32.30 -7.68 3.31
C GLY A 78 -33.19 -7.49 4.56
N LEU A 79 -32.57 -7.24 5.72
CA LEU A 79 -33.31 -6.97 6.96
C LEU A 79 -34.13 -5.66 6.88
N ILE A 80 -33.53 -4.57 6.38
CA ILE A 80 -34.24 -3.30 6.24
C ILE A 80 -35.44 -3.45 5.30
N LEU A 81 -35.26 -4.11 4.16
CA LEU A 81 -36.37 -4.34 3.21
C LEU A 81 -37.45 -5.25 3.81
N ALA A 82 -37.06 -6.34 4.49
CA ALA A 82 -38.00 -7.26 5.12
C ALA A 82 -38.81 -6.59 6.25
N LEU A 83 -38.18 -5.76 7.08
CA LEU A 83 -38.88 -5.04 8.17
C LEU A 83 -39.76 -3.90 7.68
N ASN A 84 -39.62 -3.47 6.43
CA ASN A 84 -40.43 -2.39 5.87
C ASN A 84 -41.34 -2.85 4.68
N VAL A 85 -41.56 -4.16 4.54
CA VAL A 85 -42.39 -4.72 3.48
C VAL A 85 -43.84 -4.13 3.50
N ASP A 86 -44.40 -3.99 4.71
CA ASP A 86 -45.75 -3.48 4.92
C ASP A 86 -45.84 -1.94 5.07
N SER A 87 -44.66 -1.25 4.96
CA SER A 87 -44.61 0.20 5.10
C SER A 87 -45.02 0.87 3.81
N SER A 88 -45.93 1.85 3.90
CA SER A 88 -46.37 2.67 2.78
C SER A 88 -45.26 3.56 2.18
N SER A 89 -44.15 3.75 2.91
CA SER A 89 -43.02 4.55 2.47
C SER A 89 -41.69 3.87 2.81
N PRO A 90 -40.73 3.80 1.85
CA PRO A 90 -39.42 3.22 2.07
C PRO A 90 -38.58 4.06 3.06
N PRO A 91 -37.65 3.45 3.83
CA PRO A 91 -36.80 4.17 4.78
C PRO A 91 -35.64 4.89 4.06
N LEU A 92 -35.92 5.91 3.25
CA LEU A 92 -34.93 6.66 2.45
C LEU A 92 -33.78 7.21 3.30
N SER A 93 -34.12 7.74 4.49
CA SER A 93 -33.12 8.23 5.45
C SER A 93 -32.19 7.13 5.96
N GLY A 94 -32.67 5.90 6.08
CA GLY A 94 -31.89 4.73 6.41
C GLY A 94 -30.89 4.36 5.31
N PHE A 95 -31.32 4.38 4.04
CA PHE A 95 -30.45 4.12 2.89
C PHE A 95 -29.35 5.18 2.74
N ALA A 96 -29.72 6.47 2.89
CA ALA A 96 -28.76 7.58 2.88
C ALA A 96 -27.74 7.46 4.02
N THR A 97 -28.21 7.08 5.22
CA THR A 97 -27.32 6.84 6.38
C THR A 97 -26.37 5.67 6.13
N ALA A 98 -26.85 4.56 5.59
CA ALA A 98 -26.04 3.39 5.26
C ALA A 98 -25.00 3.69 4.17
N ALA A 99 -25.36 4.43 3.13
CA ALA A 99 -24.43 4.89 2.10
C ALA A 99 -23.32 5.77 2.70
N SER A 100 -23.69 6.76 3.52
CA SER A 100 -22.76 7.68 4.18
C SER A 100 -21.85 6.97 5.18
N ALA A 101 -22.37 5.99 5.95
CA ALA A 101 -21.59 5.21 6.90
C ALA A 101 -20.52 4.37 6.19
N ASN A 102 -20.87 3.69 5.11
CA ASN A 102 -19.94 2.93 4.31
C ASN A 102 -18.88 3.84 3.64
N MET A 103 -19.28 5.02 3.15
CA MET A 103 -18.35 6.02 2.61
C MET A 103 -17.34 6.48 3.69
N MET A 104 -17.83 6.80 4.88
CA MET A 104 -16.97 7.17 6.01
C MET A 104 -15.98 6.07 6.36
N VAL A 105 -16.43 4.81 6.46
CA VAL A 105 -15.53 3.65 6.73
C VAL A 105 -14.49 3.52 5.62
N ALA A 106 -14.87 3.67 4.36
CA ALA A 106 -13.94 3.62 3.23
C ALA A 106 -12.86 4.73 3.34
N ILE A 107 -13.24 5.96 3.67
CA ILE A 107 -12.31 7.09 3.83
C ILE A 107 -11.40 6.86 5.03
N LEU A 108 -11.95 6.48 6.19
CA LEU A 108 -11.18 6.24 7.41
C LEU A 108 -10.17 5.10 7.25
N ALA A 109 -10.53 4.03 6.53
CA ALA A 109 -9.60 2.93 6.25
C ALA A 109 -8.36 3.34 5.47
N ARG A 110 -8.33 4.52 4.85
CA ARG A 110 -7.17 5.08 4.14
C ARG A 110 -6.54 6.28 4.84
N GLN A 111 -7.06 6.64 6.01
CA GLN A 111 -6.54 7.76 6.78
C GLN A 111 -5.21 7.40 7.44
N ASP A 112 -4.19 8.22 7.25
CA ASP A 112 -2.82 7.98 7.70
C ASP A 112 -2.74 7.63 9.20
N TYR A 113 -3.48 8.34 10.03
CA TYR A 113 -3.53 8.08 11.48
C TYR A 113 -4.12 6.71 11.81
N ILE A 114 -5.22 6.36 11.15
CA ILE A 114 -5.89 5.06 11.37
C ILE A 114 -4.97 3.92 10.94
N VAL A 115 -4.33 4.05 9.78
CA VAL A 115 -3.37 3.08 9.29
C VAL A 115 -2.20 2.92 10.27
N ASN A 116 -1.62 4.03 10.74
CA ASN A 116 -0.51 3.99 11.69
C ASN A 116 -0.91 3.39 13.04
N ILE A 117 -2.10 3.71 13.56
CA ILE A 117 -2.62 3.10 14.79
C ILE A 117 -2.77 1.58 14.60
N LEU A 118 -3.36 1.16 13.49
CA LEU A 118 -3.58 -0.25 13.17
C LEU A 118 -2.24 -1.03 13.13
N PHE A 119 -1.23 -0.51 12.41
CA PHE A 119 0.09 -1.12 12.37
C PHE A 119 0.79 -1.12 13.73
N LYS A 120 0.77 0.01 14.45
CA LYS A 120 1.34 0.11 15.80
C LYS A 120 0.70 -0.90 16.76
N THR A 121 -0.63 -0.98 16.78
CA THR A 121 -1.34 -1.94 17.64
C THR A 121 -0.93 -3.39 17.33
N CYS A 122 -0.85 -3.75 16.04
CA CYS A 122 -0.41 -5.09 15.64
C CYS A 122 1.07 -5.35 15.98
N SER A 123 1.91 -4.33 15.97
CA SER A 123 3.34 -4.44 16.27
C SER A 123 3.66 -4.52 17.77
N LEU A 124 2.70 -4.21 18.65
CA LEU A 124 2.87 -4.34 20.11
C LEU A 124 2.88 -5.80 20.60
N VAL A 125 2.53 -6.74 19.73
CA VAL A 125 2.51 -8.17 20.12
C VAL A 125 3.92 -8.62 20.50
N PRO A 126 4.14 -9.20 21.71
CA PRO A 126 5.47 -9.58 22.15
C PRO A 126 5.98 -10.82 21.40
N LEU A 127 7.31 -10.96 21.29
CA LEU A 127 7.95 -12.13 20.68
C LEU A 127 7.65 -13.44 21.41
N SER A 128 7.20 -13.38 22.68
CA SER A 128 6.73 -14.54 23.46
C SER A 128 5.34 -15.02 23.04
N ALA A 129 4.55 -14.21 22.34
CA ALA A 129 3.24 -14.60 21.87
C ALA A 129 3.32 -15.76 20.85
N PRO A 130 2.29 -16.63 20.81
CA PRO A 130 2.28 -17.74 19.87
C PRO A 130 2.54 -17.30 18.43
N LEU A 131 3.40 -18.02 17.72
CA LEU A 131 3.79 -17.68 16.35
C LEU A 131 2.57 -17.59 15.40
N ARG A 132 1.53 -18.37 15.64
CA ARG A 132 0.28 -18.30 14.86
C ARG A 132 -0.39 -16.95 14.97
N LEU A 133 -0.44 -16.35 16.17
CA LEU A 133 -1.00 -15.02 16.41
C LEU A 133 -0.16 -13.95 15.72
N ARG A 134 1.17 -14.01 15.87
CA ARG A 134 2.11 -13.06 15.23
C ARG A 134 1.97 -13.10 13.69
N ARG A 135 1.83 -14.30 13.11
CA ARG A 135 1.59 -14.49 11.68
C ARG A 135 0.24 -13.91 11.20
N LEU A 136 -0.80 -14.01 12.03
CA LEU A 136 -2.12 -13.43 11.73
C LEU A 136 -2.03 -11.90 11.72
N LEU A 137 -1.46 -11.32 12.77
CA LEU A 137 -1.30 -9.87 12.91
C LEU A 137 -0.39 -9.27 11.84
N ALA A 138 0.64 -10.01 11.40
CA ALA A 138 1.49 -9.57 10.30
C ALA A 138 0.75 -9.38 8.96
N LYS A 139 -0.47 -9.91 8.80
CA LYS A 139 -1.33 -9.67 7.62
C LYS A 139 -2.10 -8.33 7.67
N VAL A 140 -1.85 -7.52 8.68
CA VAL A 140 -2.51 -6.21 8.84
C VAL A 140 -2.43 -5.32 7.60
N TYR A 141 -1.36 -5.40 6.82
CA TYR A 141 -1.20 -4.63 5.58
C TYR A 141 -2.28 -4.94 4.51
N GLU A 142 -3.06 -6.00 4.67
CA GLU A 142 -4.18 -6.35 3.79
C GLU A 142 -5.48 -5.59 4.13
N TYR A 143 -5.45 -4.63 5.07
CA TYR A 143 -6.59 -3.82 5.50
C TYR A 143 -7.32 -3.08 4.36
N GLY A 144 -6.67 -2.86 3.23
CA GLY A 144 -7.27 -2.24 2.05
C GLY A 144 -8.56 -2.92 1.56
N GLY A 145 -8.80 -4.18 1.94
CA GLY A 145 -10.05 -4.88 1.68
C GLY A 145 -11.27 -4.23 2.35
N VAL A 146 -11.08 -3.58 3.51
CA VAL A 146 -12.14 -2.81 4.20
C VAL A 146 -12.51 -1.58 3.37
N HIS A 147 -11.51 -0.82 2.88
CA HIS A 147 -11.73 0.33 2.00
C HIS A 147 -12.57 -0.06 0.78
N SER A 148 -12.12 -1.04 0.04
CA SER A 148 -12.78 -1.44 -1.21
C SER A 148 -14.17 -2.03 -0.97
N GLY A 149 -14.34 -2.82 0.11
CA GLY A 149 -15.63 -3.40 0.47
C GLY A 149 -16.64 -2.33 0.88
N ALA A 150 -16.24 -1.43 1.79
CA ALA A 150 -17.10 -0.33 2.23
C ALA A 150 -17.41 0.65 1.09
N ALA A 151 -16.43 1.02 0.25
CA ALA A 151 -16.67 1.89 -0.91
C ALA A 151 -17.69 1.28 -1.88
N PHE A 152 -17.55 -0.01 -2.18
CA PHE A 152 -18.53 -0.72 -3.03
C PHE A 152 -19.92 -0.75 -2.38
N CYS A 153 -20.00 -1.02 -1.08
CA CYS A 153 -21.28 -1.01 -0.35
C CYS A 153 -21.91 0.38 -0.29
N SER A 154 -21.11 1.44 -0.15
CA SER A 154 -21.60 2.81 -0.21
C SER A 154 -22.32 3.08 -1.54
N VAL A 155 -21.73 2.68 -2.66
CA VAL A 155 -22.35 2.83 -3.99
C VAL A 155 -23.59 1.94 -4.13
N MET A 156 -23.57 0.73 -3.61
CA MET A 156 -24.74 -0.18 -3.58
C MET A 156 -25.93 0.45 -2.83
N TRP A 157 -25.70 1.00 -1.63
CA TRP A 157 -26.73 1.67 -0.85
C TRP A 157 -27.24 2.94 -1.52
N PHE A 158 -26.33 3.70 -2.15
CA PHE A 158 -26.71 4.90 -2.91
C PHE A 158 -27.53 4.55 -4.15
N LEU A 159 -27.23 3.44 -4.83
CA LEU A 159 -28.04 2.92 -5.95
C LEU A 159 -29.44 2.53 -5.49
N VAL A 160 -29.57 1.86 -4.34
CA VAL A 160 -30.87 1.53 -3.73
C VAL A 160 -31.64 2.83 -3.44
N LEU A 161 -30.99 3.81 -2.77
CA LEU A 161 -31.60 5.12 -2.52
C LEU A 161 -32.11 5.78 -3.83
N THR A 162 -31.24 5.82 -4.85
CA THR A 162 -31.57 6.39 -6.16
C THR A 162 -32.80 5.70 -6.78
N THR A 163 -32.91 4.37 -6.67
CA THR A 163 -34.03 3.61 -7.21
C THR A 163 -35.36 4.03 -6.57
N PHE A 164 -35.37 4.15 -5.24
CA PHE A 164 -36.57 4.57 -4.53
C PHE A 164 -36.91 6.04 -4.78
N LEU A 165 -35.93 6.95 -4.79
CA LEU A 165 -36.11 8.37 -5.13
C LEU A 165 -36.70 8.52 -6.55
N THR A 166 -36.22 7.73 -7.50
CA THR A 166 -36.73 7.72 -8.88
C THR A 166 -38.18 7.26 -8.93
N ASN A 167 -38.53 6.22 -8.18
CA ASN A 167 -39.91 5.73 -8.07
C ASN A 167 -40.82 6.81 -7.48
N ASP A 168 -40.41 7.48 -6.40
CA ASP A 168 -41.20 8.54 -5.77
C ASP A 168 -41.36 9.76 -6.69
N PHE A 169 -40.32 10.08 -7.48
CA PHE A 169 -40.39 11.15 -8.48
C PHE A 169 -41.37 10.81 -9.62
N VAL A 170 -41.31 9.59 -10.16
CA VAL A 170 -42.18 9.14 -11.25
C VAL A 170 -43.63 9.02 -10.78
N SER A 171 -43.87 8.61 -9.53
CA SER A 171 -45.22 8.53 -8.95
C SER A 171 -45.78 9.88 -8.46
N GLY A 172 -45.01 10.97 -8.60
CA GLY A 172 -45.42 12.31 -8.18
C GLY A 172 -45.38 12.56 -6.66
N GLN A 173 -44.77 11.65 -5.89
CA GLN A 173 -44.58 11.84 -4.44
C GLN A 173 -43.39 12.76 -4.13
N LEU A 174 -42.44 12.85 -5.05
CA LEU A 174 -41.29 13.75 -4.98
C LEU A 174 -41.34 14.69 -6.20
N GLU A 175 -41.52 15.99 -5.98
CA GLU A 175 -41.60 16.97 -7.08
C GLU A 175 -40.28 17.70 -7.35
N ASP A 176 -39.31 17.62 -6.42
CA ASP A 176 -38.07 18.37 -6.50
C ASP A 176 -37.10 17.80 -7.55
N ARG A 177 -37.03 18.47 -8.69
CA ARG A 177 -36.11 18.11 -9.79
C ARG A 177 -34.65 18.29 -9.43
N ALA A 178 -34.34 19.18 -8.49
CA ALA A 178 -32.93 19.41 -8.09
C ALA A 178 -32.35 18.19 -7.37
N ILE A 179 -33.16 17.57 -6.48
CA ILE A 179 -32.73 16.31 -5.81
C ILE A 179 -32.40 15.26 -6.85
N MET A 180 -33.25 15.03 -7.84
CA MET A 180 -33.02 14.02 -8.87
C MET A 180 -31.77 14.33 -9.72
N THR A 181 -31.55 15.61 -10.04
CA THR A 181 -30.40 16.04 -10.80
C THR A 181 -29.09 15.75 -10.02
N PHE A 182 -29.00 16.15 -8.75
CA PHE A 182 -27.84 15.87 -7.92
C PHE A 182 -27.62 14.36 -7.71
N THR A 183 -28.71 13.62 -7.44
CA THR A 183 -28.66 12.16 -7.27
C THR A 183 -28.05 11.46 -8.49
N TYR A 184 -28.49 11.78 -9.71
CA TYR A 184 -27.96 11.16 -10.92
C TYR A 184 -26.51 11.58 -11.25
N ILE A 185 -26.16 12.85 -11.01
CA ILE A 185 -24.77 13.30 -11.15
C ILE A 185 -23.87 12.52 -10.17
N LEU A 186 -24.28 12.44 -8.90
CA LEU A 186 -23.55 11.69 -7.88
C LEU A 186 -23.42 10.21 -8.24
N LEU A 187 -24.50 9.58 -8.67
CA LEU A 187 -24.45 8.17 -9.11
C LEU A 187 -23.46 7.97 -10.24
N THR A 188 -23.46 8.85 -11.24
CA THR A 188 -22.54 8.79 -12.38
C THR A 188 -21.07 8.91 -11.92
N LEU A 189 -20.78 9.85 -11.02
CA LEU A 189 -19.44 10.03 -10.45
C LEU A 189 -19.01 8.79 -9.65
N LEU A 190 -19.86 8.27 -8.78
CA LEU A 190 -19.58 7.10 -7.97
C LEU A 190 -19.37 5.84 -8.81
N LEU A 191 -20.20 5.61 -9.83
CA LEU A 191 -20.04 4.50 -10.77
C LEU A 191 -18.72 4.62 -11.55
N SER A 192 -18.35 5.82 -11.99
CA SER A 192 -17.06 6.05 -12.67
C SER A 192 -15.86 5.66 -11.80
N ILE A 193 -15.94 5.96 -10.50
CA ILE A 193 -14.90 5.55 -9.51
C ILE A 193 -14.84 4.02 -9.42
N VAL A 194 -15.97 3.34 -9.25
CA VAL A 194 -16.00 1.87 -9.09
C VAL A 194 -15.54 1.16 -10.36
N ILE A 195 -15.98 1.61 -11.53
CA ILE A 195 -15.61 1.02 -12.82
C ILE A 195 -14.08 1.14 -13.03
N THR A 196 -13.52 2.33 -12.80
CA THR A 196 -12.07 2.54 -12.97
C THR A 196 -11.23 1.87 -11.88
N ALA A 197 -11.79 1.65 -10.69
CA ALA A 197 -11.15 0.89 -9.61
C ALA A 197 -11.13 -0.62 -9.86
N TYR A 198 -11.94 -1.14 -10.81
CA TYR A 198 -11.91 -2.55 -11.16
C TYR A 198 -10.49 -2.97 -11.56
N PRO A 199 -9.94 -4.08 -11.00
CA PRO A 199 -8.51 -4.41 -11.15
C PRO A 199 -8.03 -4.44 -12.60
N GLY A 200 -8.83 -4.96 -13.54
CA GLY A 200 -8.48 -5.01 -14.96
C GLY A 200 -8.28 -3.61 -15.56
N VAL A 201 -9.21 -2.69 -15.31
CA VAL A 201 -9.17 -1.31 -15.81
C VAL A 201 -8.02 -0.54 -15.15
N ARG A 202 -7.90 -0.63 -13.83
CA ARG A 202 -6.85 0.04 -13.05
C ARG A 202 -5.44 -0.36 -13.49
N PHE A 203 -5.22 -1.63 -13.85
CA PHE A 203 -3.91 -2.07 -14.35
C PHE A 203 -3.65 -1.66 -15.80
N ALA A 204 -4.69 -1.61 -16.62
CA ALA A 204 -4.55 -1.17 -18.01
C ALA A 204 -4.26 0.34 -18.10
N SER A 205 -4.85 1.14 -17.21
CA SER A 205 -4.75 2.60 -17.23
C SER A 205 -4.71 3.19 -15.82
N HIS A 206 -3.54 3.06 -15.16
CA HIS A 206 -3.34 3.50 -13.78
C HIS A 206 -3.59 5.01 -13.59
N ASN A 207 -3.04 5.85 -14.49
CA ASN A 207 -3.20 7.30 -14.42
C ASN A 207 -4.67 7.73 -14.57
N THR A 208 -5.43 7.06 -15.44
CA THR A 208 -6.88 7.33 -15.58
C THR A 208 -7.62 6.99 -14.30
N PHE A 209 -7.32 5.84 -13.69
CA PHE A 209 -7.89 5.47 -12.38
C PHE A 209 -7.57 6.53 -11.33
N GLU A 210 -6.32 6.95 -11.18
CA GLU A 210 -5.96 7.95 -10.18
C GLU A 210 -6.67 9.29 -10.38
N ASN A 211 -6.74 9.77 -11.62
CA ASN A 211 -7.38 11.03 -11.95
C ASN A 211 -8.89 10.99 -11.69
N ILE A 212 -9.59 9.94 -12.17
CA ILE A 212 -11.02 9.79 -11.95
C ILE A 212 -11.31 9.63 -10.46
N HIS A 213 -10.57 8.76 -9.77
CA HIS A 213 -10.77 8.53 -8.33
C HIS A 213 -10.59 9.83 -7.53
N ARG A 214 -9.59 10.63 -7.86
CA ARG A 214 -9.32 11.91 -7.20
C ARG A 214 -10.41 12.95 -7.47
N TRP A 215 -10.65 13.26 -8.75
CA TRP A 215 -11.54 14.35 -9.12
C TRP A 215 -13.01 14.01 -8.89
N ALA A 216 -13.46 12.82 -9.32
CA ALA A 216 -14.81 12.37 -9.06
C ALA A 216 -15.07 12.18 -7.56
N GLY A 217 -14.07 11.73 -6.78
CA GLY A 217 -14.16 11.63 -5.32
C GLY A 217 -14.35 12.98 -4.64
N TRP A 218 -13.57 14.00 -5.02
CA TRP A 218 -13.72 15.36 -4.46
C TRP A 218 -15.06 15.99 -4.88
N MET A 219 -15.43 15.84 -6.15
CA MET A 219 -16.70 16.36 -6.65
C MET A 219 -17.88 15.67 -5.99
N SER A 220 -17.85 14.36 -5.81
CA SER A 220 -18.90 13.63 -5.08
C SER A 220 -19.05 14.13 -3.65
N LEU A 221 -17.93 14.29 -2.92
CA LEU A 221 -17.96 14.79 -1.55
C LEU A 221 -18.56 16.21 -1.47
N LEU A 222 -18.21 17.08 -2.42
CA LEU A 222 -18.74 18.43 -2.51
C LEU A 222 -20.25 18.43 -2.81
N LEU A 223 -20.70 17.60 -3.76
CA LEU A 223 -22.09 17.54 -4.18
C LEU A 223 -23.01 16.81 -3.19
N PHE A 224 -22.47 15.94 -2.34
CA PHE A 224 -23.27 15.34 -1.26
C PHE A 224 -23.79 16.37 -0.25
N TRP A 225 -23.14 17.52 -0.06
CA TRP A 225 -23.63 18.55 0.85
C TRP A 225 -24.93 19.20 0.40
N PRO A 226 -25.06 19.78 -0.83
CA PRO A 226 -26.33 20.30 -1.31
C PRO A 226 -27.40 19.19 -1.44
N GLU A 227 -27.04 17.97 -1.88
CA GLU A 227 -27.96 16.84 -1.92
C GLU A 227 -28.56 16.53 -0.55
N LEU A 228 -27.73 16.50 0.50
CA LEU A 228 -28.18 16.27 1.88
C LEU A 228 -29.13 17.37 2.37
N VAL A 229 -28.85 18.62 2.04
CA VAL A 229 -29.67 19.76 2.42
C VAL A 229 -31.03 19.71 1.70
N LEU A 230 -31.02 19.47 0.40
CA LEU A 230 -32.27 19.32 -0.40
C LEU A 230 -33.12 18.16 0.10
N PHE A 231 -32.46 17.01 0.37
CA PHE A 231 -33.14 15.83 0.92
C PHE A 231 -33.74 16.10 2.31
N ALA A 232 -33.04 16.78 3.20
CA ALA A 232 -33.57 17.18 4.50
C ALA A 232 -34.71 18.19 4.38
N ASN A 233 -34.66 19.10 3.39
CA ASN A 233 -35.69 20.08 3.13
C ASN A 233 -36.98 19.40 2.62
N SER A 234 -36.87 18.40 1.76
CA SER A 234 -38.08 17.64 1.28
C SER A 234 -38.78 16.92 2.42
N ILE A 235 -38.07 16.40 3.39
CA ILE A 235 -38.64 15.83 4.62
C ILE A 235 -39.33 16.91 5.46
N THR A 236 -38.76 18.12 5.52
CA THR A 236 -39.30 19.24 6.31
C THR A 236 -40.67 19.73 5.77
N GLN A 237 -40.84 19.78 4.45
CA GLN A 237 -42.08 20.19 3.81
C GLN A 237 -43.26 19.29 4.18
N GLY A 238 -43.02 18.01 4.49
CA GLY A 238 -44.02 17.09 5.05
C GLY A 238 -44.31 17.25 6.55
N GLN A 239 -43.46 18.01 7.28
CA GLN A 239 -43.57 18.19 8.74
C GLN A 239 -43.55 19.69 9.11
N GLN A 240 -44.71 20.33 9.05
CA GLN A 240 -44.90 21.78 9.19
C GLN A 240 -44.32 22.47 10.46
N SER A 241 -43.70 21.77 11.37
CA SER A 241 -43.30 22.30 12.67
C SER A 241 -41.77 22.25 13.02
N LYS A 242 -40.90 21.67 12.19
CA LYS A 242 -39.48 21.50 12.55
C LYS A 242 -38.59 22.34 11.66
N SER A 243 -37.62 23.05 12.29
CA SER A 243 -36.56 23.77 11.58
C SER A 243 -35.66 22.79 10.81
N LEU A 244 -35.30 23.16 9.58
CA LEU A 244 -34.31 22.42 8.74
C LEU A 244 -33.02 22.06 9.49
N VAL A 245 -32.52 23.00 10.30
CA VAL A 245 -31.30 22.80 11.12
C VAL A 245 -31.49 21.65 12.11
N ILE A 246 -32.65 21.55 12.75
CA ILE A 246 -32.94 20.48 13.70
C ILE A 246 -32.99 19.12 12.98
N ILE A 247 -33.57 19.08 11.77
CA ILE A 247 -33.63 17.85 10.98
C ILE A 247 -32.23 17.44 10.56
N LEU A 248 -31.40 18.33 10.03
CA LEU A 248 -30.02 18.05 9.63
C LEU A 248 -29.19 17.52 10.81
N ILE A 249 -29.21 18.17 11.98
CA ILE A 249 -28.44 17.73 13.14
C ILE A 249 -28.90 16.35 13.65
N ARG A 250 -30.18 16.04 13.54
CA ARG A 250 -30.74 14.73 13.91
C ARG A 250 -30.49 13.65 12.86
N PHE A 251 -30.11 14.02 11.65
CA PHE A 251 -29.90 13.09 10.57
C PHE A 251 -28.46 12.50 10.64
N PRO A 252 -28.27 11.19 10.91
CA PRO A 252 -26.94 10.61 11.06
C PRO A 252 -26.03 10.84 9.86
N ALA A 253 -26.57 10.85 8.62
CA ALA A 253 -25.81 11.09 7.40
C ALA A 253 -25.07 12.44 7.42
N PHE A 254 -25.62 13.47 8.10
CA PHE A 254 -24.94 14.77 8.27
C PHE A 254 -23.60 14.62 8.98
N TRP A 255 -23.58 13.94 10.12
CA TRP A 255 -22.36 13.75 10.90
C TRP A 255 -21.36 12.87 10.20
N LEU A 256 -21.83 11.80 9.53
CA LEU A 256 -21.00 10.90 8.75
C LEU A 256 -20.33 11.62 7.57
N LEU A 257 -21.06 12.50 6.89
CA LEU A 257 -20.54 13.32 5.81
C LEU A 257 -19.54 14.37 6.35
N LEU A 258 -19.85 14.99 7.49
CA LEU A 258 -18.96 15.95 8.14
C LEU A 258 -17.62 15.30 8.53
N ILE A 259 -17.66 14.13 9.20
CA ILE A 259 -16.47 13.37 9.56
C ILE A 259 -15.67 13.00 8.29
N SER A 260 -16.33 12.52 7.26
CA SER A 260 -15.71 12.19 5.97
C SER A 260 -15.00 13.39 5.36
N SER A 261 -15.65 14.54 5.33
CA SER A 261 -15.10 15.80 4.80
C SER A 261 -13.87 16.27 5.57
N ILE A 262 -13.93 16.23 6.90
CA ILE A 262 -12.79 16.59 7.77
C ILE A 262 -11.59 15.70 7.45
N HIS A 263 -11.81 14.39 7.35
CA HIS A 263 -10.71 13.44 7.11
C HIS A 263 -10.10 13.52 5.69
N VAL A 264 -10.86 13.93 4.69
CA VAL A 264 -10.33 14.20 3.35
C VAL A 264 -9.51 15.48 3.32
N ILE A 265 -9.90 16.51 4.09
CA ILE A 265 -9.21 17.81 4.16
C ILE A 265 -7.95 17.70 5.04
N LEU A 266 -8.00 16.95 6.13
CA LEU A 266 -6.95 16.89 7.16
C LEU A 266 -5.51 16.68 6.63
N PRO A 267 -5.23 15.79 5.65
CA PRO A 267 -3.89 15.66 5.08
C PRO A 267 -3.43 16.94 4.36
N TRP A 268 -4.34 17.71 3.79
CA TRP A 268 -4.03 18.94 3.06
C TRP A 268 -3.68 20.11 3.99
N LEU A 269 -4.20 20.13 5.21
CA LEU A 269 -3.82 21.11 6.22
C LEU A 269 -2.35 20.97 6.66
N ARG A 270 -1.75 19.82 6.37
CA ARG A 270 -0.32 19.51 6.62
C ARG A 270 0.53 19.57 5.37
N LEU A 271 0.04 20.19 4.30
CA LEU A 271 0.81 20.39 3.07
C LEU A 271 1.96 21.37 3.35
N HIS A 272 3.18 20.91 3.15
CA HIS A 272 4.37 21.75 3.27
C HIS A 272 5.47 21.28 2.32
N LYS A 273 6.52 22.09 2.17
CA LYS A 273 7.69 21.76 1.36
C LYS A 273 8.79 21.22 2.23
N ILE A 274 9.50 20.21 1.71
CA ILE A 274 10.76 19.75 2.25
C ILE A 274 11.87 20.06 1.26
N SER A 275 13.00 20.59 1.76
CA SER A 275 14.20 20.80 0.95
C SER A 275 14.95 19.49 0.85
N VAL A 276 15.45 19.18 -0.34
CA VAL A 276 16.17 17.95 -0.60
C VAL A 276 17.53 18.22 -1.25
N GLN A 277 18.48 17.34 -0.97
CA GLN A 277 19.77 17.29 -1.65
C GLN A 277 19.84 15.99 -2.45
N ALA A 278 20.14 16.12 -3.74
CA ALA A 278 20.17 14.98 -4.65
C ALA A 278 21.56 14.36 -4.71
N GLU A 279 21.65 13.07 -4.45
CA GLU A 279 22.83 12.24 -4.66
C GLU A 279 22.58 11.32 -5.86
N TYR A 280 23.29 11.53 -6.96
CA TYR A 280 23.20 10.69 -8.14
C TYR A 280 23.99 9.39 -7.93
N LEU A 281 23.29 8.25 -7.85
CA LEU A 281 23.95 6.94 -7.72
C LEU A 281 24.25 6.34 -9.09
N SER A 282 23.35 6.58 -10.08
CA SER A 282 23.50 6.18 -11.48
C SER A 282 22.47 6.90 -12.36
N ASN A 283 22.52 6.65 -13.67
CA ASN A 283 21.45 7.14 -14.60
C ASN A 283 20.08 6.54 -14.32
N HIS A 284 20.00 5.51 -13.47
CA HIS A 284 18.77 4.79 -13.14
C HIS A 284 18.26 5.08 -11.73
N VAL A 285 19.13 5.57 -10.83
CA VAL A 285 18.80 5.73 -9.40
C VAL A 285 19.37 7.01 -8.84
N ILE A 286 18.53 7.74 -8.11
CA ILE A 286 18.90 8.91 -7.31
C ILE A 286 18.49 8.70 -5.85
N ARG A 287 19.27 9.23 -4.93
CA ARG A 287 18.92 9.31 -3.51
C ARG A 287 18.66 10.78 -3.17
N LEU A 288 17.52 11.07 -2.58
CA LEU A 288 17.16 12.40 -2.10
C LEU A 288 17.28 12.43 -0.58
N HIS A 289 18.21 13.24 -0.08
CA HIS A 289 18.42 13.47 1.34
C HIS A 289 17.62 14.68 1.82
N PHE A 290 17.11 14.62 3.05
CA PHE A 290 16.37 15.71 3.70
C PHE A 290 16.69 15.76 5.20
N LYS A 291 16.50 16.94 5.82
CA LYS A 291 16.83 17.17 7.24
C LYS A 291 15.69 16.84 8.20
N GLU A 292 14.49 16.56 7.69
CA GLU A 292 13.35 16.19 8.52
C GLU A 292 13.60 14.79 9.12
N LYS A 293 13.47 14.71 10.45
CA LYS A 293 13.59 13.42 11.15
C LYS A 293 12.47 12.47 10.73
N VAL A 294 12.85 11.29 10.34
CA VAL A 294 11.91 10.22 9.98
C VAL A 294 12.15 8.99 10.84
N GLN A 295 11.06 8.31 11.15
CA GLN A 295 11.14 7.03 11.85
C GLN A 295 11.41 5.89 10.86
N PRO A 296 11.96 4.75 11.31
CA PRO A 296 12.04 3.55 10.49
C PRO A 296 10.65 3.06 10.07
N PHE A 297 10.59 2.27 9.03
CA PHE A 297 9.38 1.64 8.48
C PHE A 297 8.36 2.58 7.85
N VAL A 298 8.62 3.88 7.76
CA VAL A 298 7.64 4.84 7.24
C VAL A 298 7.84 5.13 5.75
N ILE A 299 6.76 5.53 5.13
CA ILE A 299 6.65 5.91 3.73
C ILE A 299 6.24 7.37 3.68
N LEU A 300 6.96 8.18 2.91
CA LEU A 300 6.57 9.55 2.56
C LEU A 300 5.89 9.58 1.20
N ARG A 301 4.88 10.41 1.09
CA ARG A 301 4.27 10.77 -0.19
C ARG A 301 4.78 12.13 -0.60
N ILE A 302 5.51 12.17 -1.71
CA ILE A 302 6.08 13.40 -2.26
C ILE A 302 5.43 13.75 -3.59
N SER A 303 5.42 15.02 -3.91
CA SER A 303 4.92 15.58 -5.16
C SER A 303 5.70 16.83 -5.56
N ASP A 304 5.90 17.02 -6.84
CA ASP A 304 6.37 18.31 -7.40
C ASP A 304 5.20 19.23 -7.80
N ALA A 305 3.99 18.67 -7.89
CA ALA A 305 2.76 19.38 -8.24
C ALA A 305 1.56 18.79 -7.44
N PRO A 306 1.22 19.33 -6.26
CA PRO A 306 0.29 18.71 -5.29
C PRO A 306 -1.10 18.36 -5.83
N LEU A 307 -1.61 19.09 -6.82
CA LEU A 307 -2.91 18.83 -7.43
C LEU A 307 -2.86 17.76 -8.53
N ARG A 308 -1.66 17.35 -8.97
CA ARG A 308 -1.49 16.36 -10.04
C ARG A 308 -1.30 14.95 -9.50
N GLU A 309 -0.11 14.64 -9.01
CA GLU A 309 0.25 13.27 -8.66
C GLU A 309 1.09 13.21 -7.38
N TRP A 310 1.00 12.09 -6.69
CA TRP A 310 1.71 11.81 -5.45
C TRP A 310 2.40 10.45 -5.54
N HIS A 311 3.68 10.43 -5.20
CA HIS A 311 4.50 9.22 -5.26
C HIS A 311 4.97 8.83 -3.87
N SER A 312 4.83 7.55 -3.55
CA SER A 312 5.15 7.00 -2.22
C SER A 312 6.51 6.34 -2.24
N PHE A 313 7.42 6.79 -1.35
CA PHE A 313 8.74 6.21 -1.18
C PHE A 313 9.00 5.89 0.27
N ALA A 314 9.62 4.74 0.53
CA ALA A 314 10.04 4.38 1.87
C ALA A 314 11.23 5.25 2.30
N CYS A 315 11.18 5.71 3.54
CA CYS A 315 12.25 6.49 4.14
C CYS A 315 13.38 5.59 4.64
N ILE A 316 14.58 6.08 4.49
CA ILE A 316 15.80 5.53 5.09
C ILE A 316 16.28 6.57 6.12
N PRO A 317 16.07 6.35 7.42
CA PRO A 317 16.53 7.27 8.45
C PRO A 317 18.06 7.40 8.42
N ASP A 318 18.57 8.59 8.70
CA ASP A 318 20.00 8.75 8.93
C ASP A 318 20.38 8.18 10.30
N ARG A 319 21.58 7.61 10.41
CA ARG A 319 22.02 6.90 11.63
C ARG A 319 22.14 7.77 12.86
N ASP A 320 22.49 9.02 12.67
CA ASP A 320 22.56 10.04 13.71
C ASP A 320 21.20 10.69 14.01
N SER A 321 20.14 10.20 13.38
CA SER A 321 18.81 10.76 13.46
C SER A 321 18.72 12.25 13.08
N SER A 322 19.69 12.74 12.28
CA SER A 322 19.75 14.14 11.82
C SER A 322 18.76 14.42 10.69
N GLY A 323 18.28 13.38 10.00
CA GLY A 323 17.39 13.49 8.84
C GLY A 323 17.01 12.13 8.30
N GLY A 324 16.88 12.07 6.99
CA GLY A 324 16.62 10.83 6.26
C GLY A 324 16.78 10.99 4.77
N SER A 325 16.54 9.92 4.06
CA SER A 325 16.58 9.91 2.59
C SER A 325 15.54 8.97 2.00
N ILE A 326 15.27 9.13 0.72
CA ILE A 326 14.47 8.23 -0.09
C ILE A 326 15.26 7.83 -1.33
N LEU A 327 15.04 6.60 -1.79
CA LEU A 327 15.66 6.07 -3.00
C LEU A 327 14.63 6.06 -4.14
N ILE A 328 14.92 6.76 -5.23
CA ILE A 328 14.07 6.85 -6.41
C ILE A 328 14.78 6.17 -7.57
N SER A 329 14.13 5.17 -8.17
CA SER A 329 14.61 4.52 -9.41
C SER A 329 13.66 4.78 -10.58
N ASP A 330 14.17 4.69 -11.79
CA ASP A 330 13.37 4.83 -13.02
C ASP A 330 12.31 3.72 -13.10
N ALA A 331 11.06 4.08 -12.83
CA ALA A 331 9.90 3.20 -12.86
C ALA A 331 8.73 3.78 -13.67
N GLY A 332 8.88 4.98 -14.22
CA GLY A 332 7.86 5.68 -15.00
C GLY A 332 8.26 7.12 -15.29
N ASP A 333 7.38 7.86 -15.93
CA ASP A 333 7.69 9.19 -16.47
C ASP A 333 8.09 10.20 -15.38
N TRP A 334 7.35 10.21 -14.25
CA TRP A 334 7.65 11.10 -13.14
C TRP A 334 9.01 10.78 -12.51
N THR A 335 9.30 9.52 -12.24
CA THR A 335 10.58 9.11 -11.63
C THR A 335 11.75 9.38 -12.57
N ARG A 336 11.60 9.13 -13.87
CA ARG A 336 12.60 9.44 -14.89
C ARG A 336 12.90 10.92 -14.93
N LYS A 337 11.88 11.77 -14.95
CA LYS A 337 12.02 13.22 -14.91
C LYS A 337 12.71 13.67 -13.63
N THR A 338 12.36 13.09 -12.48
CA THR A 338 12.97 13.41 -11.19
C THR A 338 14.46 13.03 -11.14
N ILE A 339 14.85 11.90 -11.75
CA ILE A 339 16.27 11.50 -11.84
C ILE A 339 17.05 12.44 -12.74
N GLN A 340 16.48 12.82 -13.89
CA GLN A 340 17.15 13.71 -14.86
C GLN A 340 17.29 15.15 -14.37
N ALA A 341 16.30 15.65 -13.66
CA ALA A 341 16.23 17.03 -13.18
C ALA A 341 15.55 17.09 -11.80
N PRO A 342 16.24 16.67 -10.73
CA PRO A 342 15.70 16.72 -9.38
C PRO A 342 15.48 18.18 -8.97
N LYS A 343 14.40 18.44 -8.23
CA LYS A 343 14.11 19.75 -7.69
C LYS A 343 14.79 19.94 -6.34
N GLU A 344 14.99 21.18 -5.92
CA GLU A 344 15.54 21.53 -4.62
C GLU A 344 14.54 21.28 -3.48
N TYR A 345 13.24 21.16 -3.79
CA TYR A 345 12.19 20.88 -2.83
C TYR A 345 11.06 20.05 -3.45
N TYR A 346 10.40 19.29 -2.58
CA TYR A 346 9.15 18.59 -2.91
C TYR A 346 8.10 18.88 -1.86
N TYR A 347 6.83 18.76 -2.26
CA TYR A 347 5.72 18.84 -1.32
C TYR A 347 5.51 17.49 -0.65
N ILE A 348 5.17 17.52 0.65
CA ILE A 348 4.62 16.38 1.39
C ILE A 348 3.28 16.77 1.99
N LYS A 349 2.38 15.81 2.15
CA LYS A 349 1.07 16.00 2.78
C LYS A 349 0.77 14.87 3.76
N GLY A 350 -0.06 15.19 4.77
CA GLY A 350 -0.42 14.24 5.80
C GLY A 350 0.75 13.94 6.75
N ILE A 351 0.83 12.72 7.21
CA ILE A 351 1.93 12.20 8.03
C ILE A 351 2.58 10.99 7.34
N PRO A 352 3.84 10.66 7.69
CA PRO A 352 4.46 9.43 7.20
C PRO A 352 3.64 8.21 7.59
N VAL A 353 3.47 7.26 6.66
CA VAL A 353 2.63 6.07 6.85
C VAL A 353 3.50 4.83 7.05
N ILE A 354 3.17 4.01 8.02
CA ILE A 354 3.90 2.78 8.32
C ILE A 354 3.68 1.75 7.21
N GLY A 355 4.78 1.15 6.74
CA GLY A 355 4.79 0.13 5.69
C GLY A 355 4.80 -1.31 6.22
N VAL A 356 4.60 -2.28 5.31
CA VAL A 356 4.49 -3.72 5.62
C VAL A 356 5.70 -4.28 6.38
N LEU A 357 6.90 -3.76 6.14
CA LEU A 357 8.12 -4.23 6.79
C LEU A 357 8.18 -3.93 8.30
N CYS A 358 7.33 -3.01 8.80
CA CYS A 358 7.15 -2.84 10.24
C CYS A 358 6.76 -4.15 10.93
N MET A 359 6.06 -5.04 10.24
CA MET A 359 5.67 -6.33 10.78
C MET A 359 6.84 -7.33 10.92
N ALA A 360 8.02 -7.04 10.38
CA ALA A 360 9.19 -7.88 10.58
C ALA A 360 9.62 -7.92 12.07
N GLN A 361 9.44 -6.82 12.79
CA GLN A 361 9.81 -6.70 14.21
C GLN A 361 9.07 -7.63 15.17
N ILE A 362 7.94 -8.21 14.76
CA ILE A 362 7.22 -9.19 15.59
C ILE A 362 7.70 -10.63 15.39
N PHE A 363 8.82 -10.83 14.70
CA PHE A 363 9.48 -12.12 14.49
C PHE A 363 10.91 -12.08 14.99
N ARG A 364 11.44 -13.22 15.44
CA ARG A 364 12.84 -13.33 15.94
C ARG A 364 13.85 -13.33 14.80
N THR A 365 13.54 -14.06 13.74
CA THR A 365 14.39 -14.15 12.54
C THR A 365 13.52 -14.05 11.30
N VAL A 366 13.91 -13.22 10.34
CA VAL A 366 13.21 -13.03 9.09
C VAL A 366 14.15 -13.15 7.89
N VAL A 367 13.61 -13.62 6.77
CA VAL A 367 14.28 -13.55 5.47
C VAL A 367 13.64 -12.41 4.66
N ILE A 368 14.44 -11.47 4.19
CA ILE A 368 14.00 -10.40 3.30
C ILE A 368 14.47 -10.73 1.89
N VAL A 369 13.51 -10.85 0.98
CA VAL A 369 13.74 -11.08 -0.44
C VAL A 369 13.37 -9.83 -1.22
N THR A 370 14.32 -9.26 -1.94
CA THR A 370 14.07 -8.03 -2.68
C THR A 370 14.70 -8.05 -4.07
N THR A 371 14.17 -7.22 -4.98
CA THR A 371 14.73 -7.07 -6.33
C THR A 371 14.80 -5.58 -6.71
N GLY A 372 15.88 -5.24 -7.42
CA GLY A 372 16.05 -3.87 -7.91
C GLY A 372 15.90 -2.83 -6.80
N SER A 373 15.10 -1.81 -7.05
CA SER A 373 14.84 -0.70 -6.12
C SER A 373 13.99 -1.06 -4.88
N GLY A 374 13.47 -2.28 -4.82
CA GLY A 374 12.85 -2.78 -3.59
C GLY A 374 13.80 -2.83 -2.40
N ILE A 375 15.12 -2.64 -2.63
CA ILE A 375 16.11 -2.49 -1.57
C ILE A 375 15.87 -1.21 -0.75
N GLY A 376 15.37 -0.12 -1.34
CA GLY A 376 15.08 1.13 -0.62
C GLY A 376 14.17 0.93 0.59
N PRO A 377 12.95 0.38 0.43
CA PRO A 377 12.11 0.00 1.57
C PRO A 377 12.78 -0.91 2.59
N CYS A 378 13.65 -1.83 2.13
CA CYS A 378 14.35 -2.75 3.03
C CYS A 378 15.37 -2.02 3.90
N LEU A 379 16.16 -1.09 3.35
CA LEU A 379 17.20 -0.37 4.09
C LEU A 379 16.64 0.43 5.27
N GLY A 380 15.54 1.16 5.08
CA GLY A 380 14.87 1.89 6.15
C GLY A 380 14.31 1.01 7.26
N THR A 381 14.27 -0.29 7.03
CA THR A 381 13.75 -1.29 7.96
C THR A 381 14.85 -2.03 8.68
N ILE A 382 15.83 -2.49 7.92
CA ILE A 382 16.83 -3.47 8.36
C ILE A 382 17.81 -2.86 9.37
N GLN A 383 18.06 -1.56 9.29
CA GLN A 383 19.04 -0.87 10.14
C GLN A 383 18.58 -0.75 11.60
N ASP A 384 17.27 -0.84 11.87
CA ASP A 384 16.66 -0.45 13.13
C ASP A 384 15.67 -1.48 13.72
N ILE A 385 15.80 -2.78 13.40
CA ILE A 385 15.00 -3.81 14.07
C ILE A 385 15.74 -4.35 15.29
N PRO A 386 15.49 -3.84 16.49
CA PRO A 386 16.06 -4.43 17.69
C PRO A 386 15.51 -5.85 17.88
N ASN A 387 16.38 -6.79 18.25
CA ASN A 387 16.03 -8.18 18.58
C ASN A 387 15.49 -9.04 17.42
N THR A 388 15.63 -8.63 16.16
CA THR A 388 15.27 -9.45 15.00
C THR A 388 16.49 -9.69 14.13
N ALA A 389 16.86 -10.95 13.97
CA ALA A 389 17.90 -11.33 13.00
C ALA A 389 17.33 -11.30 11.59
N CYS A 390 18.11 -10.76 10.65
CA CYS A 390 17.70 -10.58 9.27
C CYS A 390 18.66 -11.27 8.32
N ARG A 391 18.15 -12.07 7.39
CA ARG A 391 18.90 -12.58 6.23
C ARG A 391 18.33 -11.92 4.98
N VAL A 392 19.21 -11.48 4.08
CA VAL A 392 18.84 -10.67 2.91
C VAL A 392 19.21 -11.37 1.60
N VAL A 393 18.23 -11.47 0.70
CA VAL A 393 18.46 -11.78 -0.71
C VAL A 393 18.11 -10.56 -1.54
N TRP A 394 19.08 -10.02 -2.25
CA TRP A 394 18.88 -8.90 -3.16
C TRP A 394 19.34 -9.25 -4.56
N SER A 395 18.42 -9.32 -5.51
CA SER A 395 18.67 -9.64 -6.91
C SER A 395 18.43 -8.40 -7.77
N THR A 396 19.48 -7.90 -8.42
CA THR A 396 19.40 -6.70 -9.26
C THR A 396 20.45 -6.72 -10.37
N SER A 397 20.33 -5.83 -11.33
CA SER A 397 21.31 -5.65 -12.40
C SER A 397 22.43 -4.76 -11.92
N SER A 398 23.67 -5.24 -12.00
CA SER A 398 24.89 -4.48 -11.68
C SER A 398 24.79 -3.70 -10.35
N PRO A 399 24.59 -4.36 -9.20
CA PRO A 399 24.26 -3.71 -7.92
C PRO A 399 25.21 -2.57 -7.55
N TRP A 400 26.51 -2.79 -7.65
CA TRP A 400 27.54 -1.81 -7.31
C TRP A 400 27.57 -0.60 -8.24
N GLN A 401 27.25 -0.78 -9.53
CA GLN A 401 27.22 0.31 -10.51
C GLN A 401 25.91 1.07 -10.44
N THR A 402 24.79 0.37 -10.21
CA THR A 402 23.45 0.95 -10.24
C THR A 402 23.10 1.68 -8.95
N TYR A 403 23.47 1.10 -7.79
CA TYR A 403 23.08 1.62 -6.47
C TYR A 403 24.25 2.20 -5.68
N GLY A 404 25.48 2.05 -6.17
CA GLY A 404 26.69 2.56 -5.53
C GLY A 404 27.18 1.70 -4.35
N LYS A 405 28.43 1.95 -3.96
CA LYS A 405 29.08 1.23 -2.85
C LYS A 405 28.37 1.46 -1.50
N GLY A 406 27.83 2.66 -1.28
CA GLY A 406 27.15 3.01 -0.03
C GLY A 406 25.98 2.09 0.27
N ILE A 407 25.05 1.94 -0.67
CA ILE A 407 23.87 1.07 -0.53
C ILE A 407 24.27 -0.40 -0.37
N CYS A 408 25.22 -0.89 -1.18
CA CYS A 408 25.69 -2.27 -1.07
C CYS A 408 26.34 -2.56 0.30
N ASN A 409 27.16 -1.62 0.81
CA ASN A 409 27.74 -1.73 2.13
C ASN A 409 26.71 -1.65 3.26
N ASP A 410 25.66 -0.84 3.10
CA ASP A 410 24.57 -0.80 4.07
C ASP A 410 23.83 -2.15 4.16
N VAL A 411 23.62 -2.82 3.04
CA VAL A 411 23.05 -4.19 3.03
C VAL A 411 23.98 -5.18 3.74
N LEU A 412 25.28 -5.18 3.41
CA LEU A 412 26.26 -6.08 4.01
C LEU A 412 26.49 -5.82 5.51
N ARG A 413 26.25 -4.60 5.96
CA ARG A 413 26.35 -4.27 7.39
C ARG A 413 25.23 -4.84 8.20
N VAL A 414 24.05 -4.97 7.61
CA VAL A 414 22.87 -5.55 8.25
C VAL A 414 22.93 -7.07 8.25
N ASP A 415 23.31 -7.63 7.14
CA ASP A 415 23.55 -9.06 6.96
C ASP A 415 24.90 -9.24 6.25
N ASN A 416 25.95 -9.56 7.03
CA ASN A 416 27.29 -9.78 6.49
C ASN A 416 27.39 -11.00 5.55
N GLN A 417 26.36 -11.84 5.55
CA GLN A 417 26.18 -12.98 4.65
C GLN A 417 25.03 -12.74 3.65
N ALA A 418 24.68 -11.47 3.37
CA ALA A 418 23.64 -11.15 2.42
C ALA A 418 23.94 -11.72 1.02
N VAL A 419 22.94 -12.32 0.40
CA VAL A 419 23.04 -12.87 -0.96
C VAL A 419 22.70 -11.76 -1.97
N ILE A 420 23.74 -11.08 -2.46
CA ILE A 420 23.62 -10.03 -3.49
C ILE A 420 23.92 -10.66 -4.86
N ILE A 421 22.91 -10.64 -5.75
CA ILE A 421 22.97 -11.31 -7.05
C ILE A 421 22.97 -10.28 -8.16
N ASP A 422 24.05 -10.28 -8.97
CA ASP A 422 24.08 -9.51 -10.22
C ASP A 422 23.42 -10.31 -11.34
N THR A 423 22.22 -9.90 -11.72
CA THR A 423 21.44 -10.59 -12.77
C THR A 423 22.00 -10.42 -14.18
N ARG A 424 22.97 -9.54 -14.40
CA ARG A 424 23.70 -9.45 -15.66
C ARG A 424 24.73 -10.55 -15.82
N VAL A 425 25.29 -10.98 -14.68
CA VAL A 425 26.32 -12.02 -14.65
C VAL A 425 25.70 -13.42 -14.56
N THR A 426 24.77 -13.62 -13.60
CA THR A 426 24.23 -14.95 -13.29
C THR A 426 22.85 -15.21 -13.93
N GLY A 427 22.23 -14.20 -14.55
CA GLY A 427 20.83 -14.28 -14.93
C GLY A 427 19.88 -14.14 -13.73
N ARG A 428 18.58 -14.33 -13.99
CA ARG A 428 17.54 -14.19 -12.95
C ARG A 428 17.44 -15.46 -12.11
N PRO A 429 17.64 -15.38 -10.78
CA PRO A 429 17.63 -16.55 -9.91
C PRO A 429 16.20 -17.06 -9.64
N ASN A 430 16.12 -18.28 -9.12
CA ASN A 430 14.89 -18.81 -8.53
C ASN A 430 14.73 -18.28 -7.09
N LEU A 431 14.08 -17.11 -6.96
CA LEU A 431 13.89 -16.47 -5.65
C LEU A 431 13.09 -17.33 -4.65
N VAL A 432 12.22 -18.23 -5.11
CA VAL A 432 11.47 -19.12 -4.20
C VAL A 432 12.43 -20.14 -3.56
N GLN A 433 13.35 -20.68 -4.34
CA GLN A 433 14.37 -21.63 -3.85
C GLN A 433 15.32 -20.94 -2.87
N LEU A 434 15.86 -19.78 -3.24
CA LEU A 434 16.76 -19.01 -2.39
C LEU A 434 16.10 -18.59 -1.06
N ALA A 435 14.86 -18.08 -1.15
CA ALA A 435 14.10 -17.71 0.05
C ALA A 435 13.89 -18.93 0.98
N TYR A 436 13.63 -20.09 0.40
CA TYR A 436 13.43 -21.31 1.17
C TYR A 436 14.72 -21.82 1.81
N ASN A 437 15.83 -21.80 1.08
CA ASN A 437 17.15 -22.19 1.60
C ASN A 437 17.50 -21.33 2.81
N LEU A 438 17.46 -19.99 2.66
CA LEU A 438 17.75 -19.07 3.76
C LEU A 438 16.76 -19.19 4.92
N TYR A 439 15.48 -19.46 4.63
CA TYR A 439 14.47 -19.68 5.67
C TYR A 439 14.82 -20.89 6.57
N ILE A 440 15.31 -21.99 5.96
CA ILE A 440 15.73 -23.18 6.71
C ILE A 440 17.06 -22.94 7.42
N GLU A 441 18.07 -22.43 6.71
CA GLU A 441 19.42 -22.19 7.24
C GLU A 441 19.41 -21.24 8.44
N SER A 442 18.63 -20.17 8.37
CA SER A 442 18.52 -19.18 9.45
C SER A 442 17.48 -19.49 10.50
N GLN A 443 16.75 -20.60 10.36
CA GLN A 443 15.60 -20.94 11.22
C GLN A 443 14.59 -19.80 11.30
N ALA A 444 14.37 -19.09 10.21
CA ALA A 444 13.52 -17.91 10.18
C ALA A 444 12.04 -18.26 10.50
N GLU A 445 11.36 -17.32 11.11
CA GLU A 445 9.93 -17.43 11.44
C GLU A 445 9.03 -16.91 10.31
N ALA A 446 9.59 -16.07 9.42
CA ALA A 446 8.85 -15.43 8.33
C ALA A 446 9.75 -15.03 7.16
N VAL A 447 9.13 -14.89 5.97
CA VAL A 447 9.74 -14.35 4.75
C VAL A 447 9.01 -13.08 4.33
N PHE A 448 9.73 -11.99 4.10
CA PHE A 448 9.20 -10.75 3.53
C PHE A 448 9.72 -10.57 2.11
N CYS A 449 8.83 -10.36 1.14
CA CYS A 449 9.22 -10.16 -0.25
C CYS A 449 8.81 -8.77 -0.73
N ILE A 450 9.80 -7.93 -1.05
CA ILE A 450 9.60 -6.57 -1.58
C ILE A 450 10.12 -6.53 -3.01
N SER A 451 9.23 -6.67 -3.96
CA SER A 451 9.54 -6.72 -5.39
C SER A 451 8.36 -6.23 -6.22
N ASN A 452 8.45 -6.28 -7.53
CA ASN A 452 7.32 -6.04 -8.39
C ASN A 452 6.17 -7.05 -8.12
N ARG A 453 4.96 -6.71 -8.52
CA ARG A 453 3.74 -7.50 -8.29
C ARG A 453 3.89 -8.98 -8.64
N LYS A 454 4.45 -9.27 -9.83
CA LYS A 454 4.57 -10.65 -10.35
C LYS A 454 5.51 -11.49 -9.48
N LEU A 455 6.67 -10.95 -9.13
CA LEU A 455 7.66 -11.65 -8.30
C LEU A 455 7.20 -11.76 -6.85
N THR A 456 6.67 -10.69 -6.25
CA THR A 456 6.10 -10.73 -4.90
C THR A 456 5.04 -11.83 -4.78
N ARG A 457 4.08 -11.89 -5.70
CA ARG A 457 3.06 -12.95 -5.71
C ARG A 457 3.67 -14.34 -5.90
N LYS A 458 4.68 -14.48 -6.79
CA LYS A 458 5.36 -15.77 -7.02
C LYS A 458 6.05 -16.27 -5.76
N VAL A 459 6.80 -15.40 -5.06
CA VAL A 459 7.52 -15.77 -3.83
C VAL A 459 6.54 -16.04 -2.70
N VAL A 460 5.61 -15.14 -2.42
CA VAL A 460 4.61 -15.29 -1.34
C VAL A 460 3.79 -16.57 -1.54
N TYR A 461 3.23 -16.80 -2.74
CA TYR A 461 2.50 -18.04 -3.04
C TYR A 461 3.40 -19.27 -2.97
N GLY A 462 4.62 -19.16 -3.48
CA GLY A 462 5.61 -20.25 -3.46
C GLY A 462 5.91 -20.72 -2.03
N MET A 463 6.05 -19.78 -1.10
CA MET A 463 6.32 -20.05 0.31
C MET A 463 5.07 -20.49 1.07
N GLU A 464 3.97 -19.73 1.00
CA GLU A 464 2.73 -20.03 1.72
C GLU A 464 2.10 -21.37 1.32
N SER A 465 2.17 -21.73 0.03
CA SER A 465 1.68 -23.03 -0.45
C SER A 465 2.46 -24.23 0.13
N ARG A 466 3.63 -23.99 0.70
CA ARG A 466 4.48 -24.98 1.38
C ARG A 466 4.39 -24.89 2.91
N GLY A 467 3.59 -23.95 3.42
CA GLY A 467 3.39 -23.74 4.85
C GLY A 467 4.43 -22.81 5.49
N VAL A 468 5.25 -22.15 4.69
CA VAL A 468 6.17 -21.12 5.16
C VAL A 468 5.44 -19.76 5.14
N PRO A 469 5.42 -19.03 6.27
CA PRO A 469 4.79 -17.70 6.33
C PRO A 469 5.52 -16.74 5.43
N ALA A 470 4.79 -16.09 4.54
CA ALA A 470 5.35 -15.10 3.64
C ALA A 470 4.44 -13.88 3.50
N PHE A 471 5.06 -12.71 3.44
CA PHE A 471 4.43 -11.41 3.42
C PHE A 471 5.02 -10.54 2.31
N GLY A 472 4.23 -9.65 1.76
CA GLY A 472 4.69 -8.71 0.75
C GLY A 472 3.61 -7.70 0.40
N PRO A 473 3.96 -6.53 -0.16
CA PRO A 473 3.00 -5.48 -0.45
C PRO A 473 1.89 -5.99 -1.39
N ILE A 474 0.69 -5.49 -1.14
CA ILE A 474 -0.44 -5.72 -2.02
C ILE A 474 -0.46 -4.61 -3.06
N TRP A 475 -0.47 -5.02 -4.31
CA TRP A 475 -0.56 -4.14 -5.47
C TRP A 475 -2.02 -3.92 -5.93
N ASP A 476 -2.98 -4.42 -5.15
CA ASP A 476 -4.41 -4.39 -5.47
C ASP A 476 -5.17 -3.30 -4.71
N SER A 477 -4.46 -2.49 -3.94
CA SER A 477 -5.08 -1.44 -3.10
C SER A 477 -4.58 -0.06 -3.45
#